data_d9d9dd48203a42768a886b9ffecc714b
#
_entry.id   d9d9dd48203a42768a886b9ffecc714b
#
_cell.length_a   1.000
_cell.length_b   1.000
_cell.length_c   1.000
_cell.angle_alpha   90.00
_cell.angle_beta   90.00
_cell.angle_gamma   90.00
#
_symmetry.space_group_name_H-M   'P 1'
#
loop_
_entity.id
_entity.type
_entity.pdbx_description
1 polymer ?
#
loop_
_entity_poly.entity_id
_entity_poly.type
_entity_poly.pdbx_seq_one_letter_code
_entity_poly.pdbx_strand_id
1 'polypeptide(L)'
;MIAYYATLEAPCIGSYIHFTHKDGAIVGFNKDVPAELGKHISMQVTSMKPVAVNAESVPENIVKQELEVATEKTKEEQVRKAVDAALKKVGINPAHCDSEDHIESNTAKGWLTPDQAAQARDIIKTVSAEKAANLPAAMIENIAKGRLAKFFKEQTLEEQEFVMEGKISVKDYIAGIDKDAKVVAFRRFSLSD
;
A
#
# COMPACT_ATOMS: atom_id res chain seq x y z
N MET A 1 -20.33 2.40 -28.29
CA MET A 1 -18.98 1.80 -28.38
C MET A 1 -18.72 1.05 -27.08
N ILE A 2 -18.29 -0.22 -27.13
CA ILE A 2 -17.92 -1.00 -25.94
C ILE A 2 -16.47 -0.67 -25.63
N ALA A 3 -16.20 -0.12 -24.44
CA ALA A 3 -14.85 0.25 -24.01
C ALA A 3 -14.10 -0.92 -23.35
N TYR A 4 -14.83 -1.81 -22.68
CA TYR A 4 -14.26 -2.94 -21.96
C TYR A 4 -15.24 -4.12 -21.92
N TYR A 5 -14.72 -5.33 -21.97
CA TYR A 5 -15.49 -6.58 -21.86
C TYR A 5 -14.72 -7.60 -21.03
N ALA A 6 -15.37 -8.23 -20.08
CA ALA A 6 -14.83 -9.34 -19.30
C ALA A 6 -15.92 -10.35 -18.95
N THR A 7 -15.52 -11.60 -18.80
CA THR A 7 -16.38 -12.70 -18.35
C THR A 7 -15.89 -13.27 -17.04
N LEU A 8 -16.81 -13.83 -16.27
CA LEU A 8 -16.56 -14.57 -15.06
C LEU A 8 -17.51 -15.76 -15.01
N GLU A 9 -16.98 -16.95 -14.80
CA GLU A 9 -17.73 -18.18 -14.61
C GLU A 9 -17.57 -18.67 -13.18
N ALA A 10 -18.67 -18.89 -12.48
CA ALA A 10 -18.71 -19.43 -11.13
C ALA A 10 -20.11 -20.01 -10.84
N PRO A 11 -20.26 -20.92 -9.86
CA PRO A 11 -21.56 -21.45 -9.45
C PRO A 11 -22.57 -20.38 -9.07
N CYS A 12 -22.13 -19.28 -8.46
CA CYS A 12 -22.96 -18.12 -8.13
C CYS A 12 -22.22 -16.82 -8.45
N ILE A 13 -22.94 -15.83 -8.99
CA ILE A 13 -22.39 -14.52 -9.34
C ILE A 13 -23.13 -13.42 -8.57
N GLY A 14 -22.40 -12.67 -7.74
CA GLY A 14 -22.84 -11.38 -7.23
C GLY A 14 -22.45 -10.26 -8.19
N SER A 15 -23.24 -9.18 -8.20
CA SER A 15 -22.94 -8.01 -9.03
C SER A 15 -23.31 -6.71 -8.33
N TYR A 16 -22.59 -5.66 -8.68
CA TYR A 16 -22.90 -4.30 -8.26
C TYR A 16 -22.49 -3.31 -9.34
N ILE A 17 -23.37 -2.37 -9.64
CA ILE A 17 -23.08 -1.21 -10.48
C ILE A 17 -23.31 0.03 -9.63
N HIS A 18 -22.28 0.87 -9.55
CA HIS A 18 -22.36 2.12 -8.80
C HIS A 18 -23.40 3.06 -9.43
N PHE A 19 -24.05 3.90 -8.63
CA PHE A 19 -25.14 4.77 -9.09
C PHE A 19 -24.71 5.77 -10.18
N THR A 20 -23.41 6.07 -10.28
CA THR A 20 -22.83 6.89 -11.36
C THR A 20 -22.78 6.16 -12.70
N HIS A 21 -23.01 4.85 -12.73
CA HIS A 21 -22.83 3.96 -13.88
C HIS A 21 -21.41 3.97 -14.49
N LYS A 22 -20.42 4.45 -13.74
CA LYS A 22 -19.02 4.48 -14.19
C LYS A 22 -18.18 3.35 -13.63
N ASP A 23 -18.58 2.80 -12.50
CA ASP A 23 -17.87 1.76 -11.76
C ASP A 23 -18.77 0.59 -11.49
N GLY A 24 -18.22 -0.61 -11.51
CA GLY A 24 -18.95 -1.82 -11.19
C GLY A 24 -18.04 -3.03 -11.01
N ALA A 25 -18.59 -4.08 -10.43
CA ALA A 25 -17.92 -5.36 -10.27
C ALA A 25 -18.89 -6.53 -10.34
N ILE A 26 -18.35 -7.67 -10.76
CA ILE A 26 -18.96 -8.99 -10.61
C ILE A 26 -18.03 -9.86 -9.78
N VAL A 27 -18.59 -10.66 -8.88
CA VAL A 27 -17.87 -11.53 -7.96
C VAL A 27 -18.43 -12.93 -8.05
N GLY A 28 -17.58 -13.90 -8.29
CA GLY A 28 -17.92 -15.33 -8.34
C GLY A 28 -17.69 -16.02 -7.01
N PHE A 29 -18.63 -16.88 -6.63
CA PHE A 29 -18.57 -17.70 -5.43
C PHE A 29 -18.54 -19.19 -5.81
N ASN A 30 -17.92 -20.00 -4.94
CA ASN A 30 -17.80 -21.45 -5.12
C ASN A 30 -19.11 -22.23 -4.96
N LYS A 31 -20.16 -21.60 -4.45
CA LYS A 31 -21.50 -22.17 -4.20
C LYS A 31 -22.56 -21.05 -4.22
N ASP A 32 -23.82 -21.41 -4.22
CA ASP A 32 -24.91 -20.45 -4.05
C ASP A 32 -24.79 -19.70 -2.72
N VAL A 33 -24.97 -18.39 -2.80
CA VAL A 33 -24.94 -17.50 -1.65
C VAL A 33 -26.15 -16.57 -1.67
N PRO A 34 -26.55 -16.01 -0.50
CA PRO A 34 -27.60 -14.99 -0.46
C PRO A 34 -27.29 -13.82 -1.40
N ALA A 35 -28.28 -13.34 -2.14
CA ALA A 35 -28.11 -12.24 -3.10
C ALA A 35 -27.53 -10.98 -2.46
N GLU A 36 -27.88 -10.72 -1.21
CA GLU A 36 -27.36 -9.59 -0.43
C GLU A 36 -25.86 -9.73 -0.17
N LEU A 37 -25.37 -10.93 0.18
CA LEU A 37 -23.93 -11.20 0.33
C LEU A 37 -23.20 -10.93 -1.00
N GLY A 38 -23.71 -11.47 -2.10
CA GLY A 38 -23.14 -11.24 -3.43
C GLY A 38 -23.02 -9.76 -3.79
N LYS A 39 -24.08 -9.00 -3.50
CA LYS A 39 -24.12 -7.54 -3.70
C LYS A 39 -23.10 -6.80 -2.82
N HIS A 40 -23.04 -7.12 -1.54
CA HIS A 40 -22.13 -6.47 -0.58
C HIS A 40 -20.67 -6.68 -0.95
N ILE A 41 -20.29 -7.91 -1.34
CA ILE A 41 -18.91 -8.19 -1.74
C ILE A 41 -18.58 -7.52 -3.08
N SER A 42 -19.52 -7.46 -4.02
CA SER A 42 -19.33 -6.74 -5.28
C SER A 42 -19.18 -5.21 -5.04
N MET A 43 -19.89 -4.66 -4.07
CA MET A 43 -19.75 -3.27 -3.63
C MET A 43 -18.35 -3.03 -3.01
N GLN A 44 -17.88 -3.94 -2.16
CA GLN A 44 -16.52 -3.92 -1.59
C GLN A 44 -15.47 -3.85 -2.70
N VAL A 45 -15.54 -4.76 -3.69
CA VAL A 45 -14.61 -4.79 -4.85
C VAL A 45 -14.64 -3.47 -5.62
N THR A 46 -15.83 -2.93 -5.86
CA THR A 46 -15.99 -1.66 -6.57
C THR A 46 -15.33 -0.50 -5.83
N SER A 47 -15.51 -0.43 -4.51
CA SER A 47 -15.07 0.69 -3.67
C SER A 47 -13.60 0.60 -3.29
N MET A 48 -13.14 -0.59 -2.87
CA MET A 48 -11.79 -0.79 -2.29
C MET A 48 -10.75 -1.26 -3.31
N LYS A 49 -11.17 -1.57 -4.54
CA LYS A 49 -10.28 -1.88 -5.66
C LYS A 49 -9.21 -2.95 -5.35
N PRO A 50 -9.55 -4.11 -4.77
CA PRO A 50 -8.55 -5.13 -4.47
C PRO A 50 -7.86 -5.61 -5.76
N VAL A 51 -6.58 -5.97 -5.65
CA VAL A 51 -5.79 -6.49 -6.79
C VAL A 51 -5.98 -8.00 -6.98
N ALA A 52 -6.37 -8.71 -5.92
CA ALA A 52 -6.57 -10.16 -5.93
C ALA A 52 -7.57 -10.58 -4.84
N VAL A 53 -8.05 -11.83 -4.91
CA VAL A 53 -8.96 -12.38 -3.89
C VAL A 53 -8.25 -12.51 -2.53
N ASN A 54 -7.07 -13.10 -2.54
CA ASN A 54 -6.23 -13.33 -1.34
C ASN A 54 -4.74 -13.20 -1.70
N ALA A 55 -3.86 -13.31 -0.69
CA ALA A 55 -2.42 -13.18 -0.87
C ALA A 55 -1.83 -14.19 -1.88
N GLU A 56 -2.36 -15.41 -1.90
CA GLU A 56 -1.89 -16.50 -2.79
C GLU A 56 -2.24 -16.25 -4.25
N SER A 57 -3.31 -15.48 -4.51
CA SER A 57 -3.77 -15.15 -5.85
C SER A 57 -3.17 -13.85 -6.41
N VAL A 58 -2.33 -13.15 -5.64
CA VAL A 58 -1.59 -11.98 -6.13
C VAL A 58 -0.50 -12.45 -7.13
N PRO A 59 -0.45 -11.88 -8.34
CA PRO A 59 0.57 -12.25 -9.33
C PRO A 59 2.00 -12.08 -8.78
N GLU A 60 2.89 -13.05 -9.04
CA GLU A 60 4.28 -13.04 -8.53
C GLU A 60 5.07 -11.76 -8.92
N ASN A 61 4.83 -11.23 -10.11
CA ASN A 61 5.47 -10.01 -10.55
C ASN A 61 5.09 -8.80 -9.68
N ILE A 62 3.82 -8.73 -9.22
CA ILE A 62 3.36 -7.69 -8.32
C ILE A 62 4.01 -7.87 -6.94
N VAL A 63 4.03 -9.11 -6.41
CA VAL A 63 4.68 -9.41 -5.13
C VAL A 63 6.17 -9.03 -5.16
N LYS A 64 6.89 -9.37 -6.23
CA LYS A 64 8.30 -9.00 -6.41
C LYS A 64 8.48 -7.48 -6.44
N GLN A 65 7.69 -6.80 -7.25
CA GLN A 65 7.74 -5.34 -7.37
C GLN A 65 7.46 -4.64 -6.02
N GLU A 66 6.44 -5.07 -5.29
CA GLU A 66 6.12 -4.53 -3.97
C GLU A 66 7.22 -4.79 -2.95
N LEU A 67 7.84 -5.97 -3.00
CA LEU A 67 8.98 -6.30 -2.13
C LEU A 67 10.22 -5.43 -2.45
N GLU A 68 10.52 -5.20 -3.72
CA GLU A 68 11.60 -4.30 -4.15
C GLU A 68 11.34 -2.88 -3.66
N VAL A 69 10.15 -2.34 -3.91
CA VAL A 69 9.74 -1.00 -3.45
C VAL A 69 9.79 -0.90 -1.93
N ALA A 70 9.29 -1.92 -1.21
CA ALA A 70 9.35 -1.96 0.24
C ALA A 70 10.80 -1.98 0.77
N THR A 71 11.67 -2.70 0.10
CA THR A 71 13.09 -2.80 0.44
C THR A 71 13.80 -1.45 0.25
N GLU A 72 13.63 -0.81 -0.91
CA GLU A 72 14.24 0.49 -1.20
C GLU A 72 13.73 1.59 -0.24
N LYS A 73 12.42 1.71 -0.07
CA LYS A 73 11.85 2.65 0.92
C LYS A 73 12.36 2.42 2.33
N THR A 74 12.57 1.16 2.72
CA THR A 74 13.12 0.83 4.04
C THR A 74 14.56 1.31 4.18
N LYS A 75 15.39 1.10 3.16
CA LYS A 75 16.78 1.61 3.15
C LYS A 75 16.81 3.13 3.25
N GLU A 76 16.05 3.82 2.41
CA GLU A 76 15.95 5.29 2.42
C GLU A 76 15.53 5.82 3.79
N GLU A 77 14.50 5.24 4.40
CA GLU A 77 14.04 5.66 5.74
C GLU A 77 15.08 5.42 6.85
N GLN A 78 15.83 4.31 6.79
CA GLN A 78 16.87 4.04 7.77
C GLN A 78 18.05 5.02 7.62
N VAL A 79 18.43 5.35 6.40
CA VAL A 79 19.44 6.38 6.11
C VAL A 79 18.94 7.74 6.61
N ARG A 80 17.73 8.14 6.25
CA ARG A 80 17.13 9.40 6.68
C ARG A 80 17.09 9.53 8.19
N LYS A 81 16.64 8.50 8.92
CA LYS A 81 16.63 8.49 10.39
C LYS A 81 18.00 8.70 10.99
N ALA A 82 19.05 8.12 10.38
CA ALA A 82 20.43 8.31 10.85
C ALA A 82 20.91 9.74 10.62
N VAL A 83 20.62 10.31 9.45
CA VAL A 83 20.95 11.70 9.11
C VAL A 83 20.22 12.66 10.05
N ASP A 84 18.90 12.49 10.24
CA ASP A 84 18.09 13.32 11.14
C ASP A 84 18.64 13.30 12.59
N ALA A 85 19.03 12.12 13.05
CA ALA A 85 19.64 11.97 14.38
C ALA A 85 21.00 12.67 14.48
N ALA A 86 21.82 12.61 13.43
CA ALA A 86 23.13 13.27 13.40
C ALA A 86 22.98 14.81 13.35
N LEU A 87 22.06 15.33 12.56
CA LEU A 87 21.74 16.77 12.49
C LEU A 87 21.27 17.29 13.86
N LYS A 88 20.33 16.57 14.50
CA LYS A 88 19.84 16.93 15.85
C LYS A 88 20.94 16.99 16.90
N LYS A 89 21.95 16.10 16.85
CA LYS A 89 23.07 16.08 17.77
C LYS A 89 23.92 17.36 17.74
N VAL A 90 23.99 18.00 16.59
CA VAL A 90 24.72 19.25 16.39
C VAL A 90 23.81 20.48 16.45
N GLY A 91 22.56 20.33 16.90
CA GLY A 91 21.62 21.44 17.09
C GLY A 91 21.01 21.96 15.79
N ILE A 92 21.09 21.20 14.68
CA ILE A 92 20.47 21.56 13.39
C ILE A 92 19.13 20.87 13.29
N ASN A 93 18.07 21.63 12.92
CA ASN A 93 16.75 21.07 12.68
C ASN A 93 16.73 20.34 11.33
N PRO A 94 16.48 19.01 11.30
CA PRO A 94 16.44 18.24 10.05
C PRO A 94 15.44 18.78 9.02
N ALA A 95 14.30 19.33 9.46
CA ALA A 95 13.29 19.90 8.56
C ALA A 95 13.79 21.11 7.75
N HIS A 96 14.90 21.72 8.17
CA HIS A 96 15.53 22.80 7.41
C HIS A 96 16.55 22.28 6.37
N CYS A 97 16.83 20.98 6.36
CA CYS A 97 17.92 20.34 5.62
C CYS A 97 17.46 19.11 4.83
N ASP A 98 16.15 18.97 4.58
CA ASP A 98 15.59 17.79 3.89
C ASP A 98 15.83 17.79 2.37
N SER A 99 16.27 18.91 1.80
CA SER A 99 16.74 19.04 0.42
C SER A 99 17.77 20.16 0.31
N GLU A 100 18.55 20.19 -0.78
CA GLU A 100 19.50 21.27 -1.06
C GLU A 100 18.80 22.62 -1.16
N ASP A 101 17.66 22.66 -1.86
CA ASP A 101 16.83 23.88 -2.00
C ASP A 101 16.37 24.42 -0.65
N HIS A 102 16.05 23.52 0.30
CA HIS A 102 15.69 23.92 1.67
C HIS A 102 16.89 24.44 2.46
N ILE A 103 18.06 23.84 2.31
CA ILE A 103 19.29 24.36 2.94
C ILE A 103 19.58 25.78 2.44
N GLU A 104 19.55 26.00 1.13
CA GLU A 104 19.79 27.33 0.54
C GLU A 104 18.73 28.34 0.97
N SER A 105 17.45 28.02 0.85
CA SER A 105 16.34 28.88 1.24
C SER A 105 16.36 29.24 2.71
N ASN A 106 16.63 28.25 3.58
CA ASN A 106 16.66 28.48 5.03
C ASN A 106 17.93 29.23 5.48
N THR A 107 19.02 29.10 4.74
CA THR A 107 20.21 29.94 4.94
C THR A 107 19.92 31.40 4.54
N ALA A 108 19.27 31.62 3.40
CA ALA A 108 18.89 32.96 2.97
C ALA A 108 17.90 33.65 3.92
N LYS A 109 17.01 32.88 4.56
CA LYS A 109 16.08 33.37 5.59
C LYS A 109 16.71 33.57 6.98
N GLY A 110 17.97 33.18 7.17
CA GLY A 110 18.65 33.24 8.46
C GLY A 110 18.23 32.18 9.47
N TRP A 111 17.53 31.12 9.04
CA TRP A 111 17.16 29.97 9.89
C TRP A 111 18.32 28.97 10.05
N LEU A 112 19.26 28.99 9.12
CA LEU A 112 20.55 28.32 9.19
C LEU A 112 21.66 29.36 9.01
N THR A 113 22.74 29.25 9.81
CA THR A 113 23.96 30.00 9.50
C THR A 113 24.70 29.34 8.33
N PRO A 114 25.57 30.08 7.59
CA PRO A 114 26.41 29.48 6.55
C PRO A 114 27.23 28.27 7.05
N ASP A 115 27.73 28.33 8.26
CA ASP A 115 28.50 27.25 8.89
C ASP A 115 27.61 26.03 9.18
N GLN A 116 26.38 26.25 9.67
CA GLN A 116 25.40 25.18 9.87
C GLN A 116 24.99 24.54 8.55
N ALA A 117 24.82 25.31 7.49
CA ALA A 117 24.51 24.81 6.16
C ALA A 117 25.63 23.92 5.60
N ALA A 118 26.92 24.37 5.75
CA ALA A 118 28.07 23.57 5.35
C ALA A 118 28.17 22.27 6.18
N GLN A 119 28.00 22.37 7.49
CA GLN A 119 27.99 21.20 8.40
C GLN A 119 26.85 20.23 8.08
N ALA A 120 25.65 20.73 7.76
CA ALA A 120 24.52 19.89 7.37
C ALA A 120 24.82 19.08 6.10
N ARG A 121 25.38 19.72 5.06
CA ARG A 121 25.79 19.05 3.82
C ARG A 121 26.80 17.93 4.05
N ASP A 122 27.80 18.19 4.89
CA ASP A 122 28.83 17.20 5.24
C ASP A 122 28.20 16.02 6.00
N ILE A 123 27.37 16.28 7.00
CA ILE A 123 26.65 15.25 7.76
C ILE A 123 25.75 14.42 6.82
N ILE A 124 24.95 15.05 5.96
CA ILE A 124 24.08 14.36 5.02
C ILE A 124 24.91 13.42 4.14
N LYS A 125 26.00 13.92 3.57
CA LYS A 125 26.86 13.13 2.68
C LYS A 125 27.53 11.96 3.40
N THR A 126 28.18 12.22 4.52
CA THR A 126 28.98 11.21 5.24
C THR A 126 28.11 10.15 5.91
N VAL A 127 27.09 10.59 6.67
CA VAL A 127 26.19 9.67 7.39
C VAL A 127 25.34 8.86 6.44
N SER A 128 24.88 9.43 5.31
CA SER A 128 24.15 8.68 4.31
C SER A 128 25.01 7.56 3.71
N ALA A 129 26.25 7.85 3.33
CA ALA A 129 27.14 6.87 2.76
C ALA A 129 27.49 5.75 3.76
N GLU A 130 27.87 6.13 5.00
CA GLU A 130 28.17 5.17 6.05
C GLU A 130 26.97 4.28 6.40
N LYS A 131 25.80 4.88 6.55
CA LYS A 131 24.58 4.13 6.91
C LYS A 131 24.16 3.19 5.79
N ALA A 132 24.17 3.66 4.54
CA ALA A 132 23.83 2.83 3.38
C ALA A 132 24.75 1.60 3.25
N ALA A 133 26.04 1.77 3.50
CA ALA A 133 27.02 0.68 3.47
C ALA A 133 26.85 -0.33 4.61
N ASN A 134 26.32 0.09 5.75
CA ASN A 134 26.25 -0.70 6.99
C ASN A 134 24.83 -1.08 7.41
N LEU A 135 23.85 -1.07 6.50
CA LEU A 135 22.49 -1.52 6.80
C LEU A 135 22.45 -3.05 6.96
N PRO A 136 21.99 -3.57 8.12
CA PRO A 136 21.86 -5.01 8.32
C PRO A 136 20.80 -5.59 7.38
N ALA A 137 21.20 -6.52 6.51
CA ALA A 137 20.31 -7.14 5.54
C ALA A 137 19.06 -7.78 6.20
N ALA A 138 19.25 -8.49 7.31
CA ALA A 138 18.15 -9.12 8.05
C ALA A 138 17.11 -8.10 8.57
N MET A 139 17.55 -6.91 9.00
CA MET A 139 16.64 -5.86 9.44
C MET A 139 15.81 -5.32 8.27
N ILE A 140 16.46 -5.07 7.14
CA ILE A 140 15.77 -4.61 5.91
C ILE A 140 14.75 -5.64 5.45
N GLU A 141 15.14 -6.90 5.39
CA GLU A 141 14.27 -8.00 5.00
C GLU A 141 13.02 -8.12 5.91
N ASN A 142 13.22 -8.07 7.23
CA ASN A 142 12.11 -8.17 8.18
C ASN A 142 11.13 -7.00 8.06
N ILE A 143 11.62 -5.77 7.87
CA ILE A 143 10.75 -4.60 7.68
C ILE A 143 10.04 -4.68 6.32
N ALA A 144 10.74 -5.09 5.25
CA ALA A 144 10.14 -5.25 3.93
C ALA A 144 9.05 -6.33 3.93
N LYS A 145 9.26 -7.46 4.61
CA LYS A 145 8.23 -8.50 4.82
C LYS A 145 7.01 -7.95 5.58
N GLY A 146 7.23 -7.13 6.61
CA GLY A 146 6.14 -6.47 7.34
C GLY A 146 5.32 -5.53 6.45
N ARG A 147 5.97 -4.80 5.56
CA ARG A 147 5.31 -3.93 4.57
C ARG A 147 4.53 -4.74 3.54
N LEU A 148 5.10 -5.85 3.08
CA LEU A 148 4.40 -6.76 2.16
C LEU A 148 3.16 -7.38 2.82
N ALA A 149 3.25 -7.78 4.09
CA ALA A 149 2.08 -8.26 4.85
C ALA A 149 0.99 -7.18 4.96
N LYS A 150 1.37 -5.91 5.17
CA LYS A 150 0.44 -4.79 5.15
C LYS A 150 -0.19 -4.59 3.75
N PHE A 151 0.60 -4.69 2.69
CA PHE A 151 0.10 -4.65 1.32
C PHE A 151 -0.97 -5.72 1.08
N PHE A 152 -0.74 -6.98 1.46
CA PHE A 152 -1.73 -8.03 1.33
C PHE A 152 -3.01 -7.70 2.09
N LYS A 153 -2.89 -7.22 3.33
CA LYS A 153 -4.04 -6.82 4.15
C LYS A 153 -4.88 -5.71 3.53
N GLU A 154 -4.24 -4.76 2.85
CA GLU A 154 -4.92 -3.61 2.24
C GLU A 154 -5.41 -3.88 0.82
N GLN A 155 -4.70 -4.74 0.08
CA GLN A 155 -4.89 -4.91 -1.36
C GLN A 155 -5.52 -6.24 -1.76
N THR A 156 -5.75 -7.18 -0.83
CA THR A 156 -6.49 -8.41 -1.16
C THR A 156 -7.89 -8.38 -0.57
N LEU A 157 -8.87 -8.84 -1.35
CA LEU A 157 -10.29 -8.75 -1.01
C LEU A 157 -10.61 -9.39 0.35
N GLU A 158 -10.13 -10.60 0.59
CA GLU A 158 -10.44 -11.36 1.81
C GLU A 158 -9.90 -10.71 3.08
N GLU A 159 -8.74 -10.06 3.00
CA GLU A 159 -8.07 -9.45 4.14
C GLU A 159 -8.46 -7.98 4.38
N GLN A 160 -9.09 -7.34 3.38
CA GLN A 160 -9.58 -5.96 3.53
C GLN A 160 -10.63 -5.87 4.65
N GLU A 161 -10.62 -4.73 5.34
CA GLU A 161 -11.70 -4.37 6.25
C GLU A 161 -13.00 -4.16 5.46
N PHE A 162 -14.09 -4.76 5.94
CA PHE A 162 -15.38 -4.69 5.27
C PHE A 162 -16.01 -3.29 5.41
N VAL A 163 -16.25 -2.62 4.28
CA VAL A 163 -16.64 -1.19 4.23
C VAL A 163 -17.96 -0.88 4.93
N MET A 164 -18.89 -1.83 5.01
CA MET A 164 -20.22 -1.60 5.59
C MET A 164 -20.26 -1.86 7.10
N GLU A 165 -19.32 -2.64 7.63
CA GLU A 165 -19.34 -3.06 9.02
C GLU A 165 -17.94 -2.99 9.65
N GLY A 166 -17.17 -1.99 9.47
CA GLY A 166 -15.79 -1.84 9.90
C GLY A 166 -15.34 -2.72 11.10
N LYS A 167 -14.06 -2.99 11.23
CA LYS A 167 -13.42 -3.85 12.24
C LYS A 167 -13.47 -5.36 11.98
N ILE A 168 -14.20 -5.85 10.98
CA ILE A 168 -14.13 -7.23 10.53
C ILE A 168 -13.54 -7.31 9.13
N SER A 169 -12.87 -8.41 8.80
CA SER A 169 -12.40 -8.65 7.44
C SER A 169 -13.55 -9.09 6.53
N VAL A 170 -13.39 -8.91 5.22
CA VAL A 170 -14.33 -9.45 4.23
C VAL A 170 -14.49 -10.96 4.41
N LYS A 171 -13.40 -11.68 4.65
CA LYS A 171 -13.40 -13.12 4.92
C LYS A 171 -14.26 -13.49 6.14
N ASP A 172 -14.12 -12.75 7.24
CA ASP A 172 -14.90 -12.98 8.45
C ASP A 172 -16.37 -12.66 8.25
N TYR A 173 -16.68 -11.61 7.49
CA TYR A 173 -18.05 -11.28 7.12
C TYR A 173 -18.71 -12.39 6.31
N ILE A 174 -18.03 -12.93 5.28
CA ILE A 174 -18.52 -14.06 4.49
C ILE A 174 -18.74 -15.28 5.38
N ALA A 175 -17.74 -15.65 6.19
CA ALA A 175 -17.80 -16.81 7.08
C ALA A 175 -18.88 -16.68 8.16
N GLY A 176 -19.24 -15.47 8.57
CA GLY A 176 -20.34 -15.20 9.49
C GLY A 176 -21.72 -15.52 8.90
N ILE A 177 -21.85 -15.50 7.56
CA ILE A 177 -23.10 -15.85 6.84
C ILE A 177 -23.09 -17.31 6.41
N ASP A 178 -22.01 -17.76 5.78
CA ASP A 178 -21.80 -19.14 5.35
C ASP A 178 -20.31 -19.49 5.39
N LYS A 179 -19.93 -20.40 6.27
CA LYS A 179 -18.53 -20.81 6.50
C LYS A 179 -17.87 -21.49 5.30
N ASP A 180 -18.67 -22.08 4.43
CA ASP A 180 -18.21 -22.80 3.25
C ASP A 180 -18.20 -21.93 1.98
N ALA A 181 -18.78 -20.74 2.04
CA ALA A 181 -18.77 -19.78 0.95
C ALA A 181 -17.38 -19.14 0.81
N LYS A 182 -16.89 -19.09 -0.43
CA LYS A 182 -15.60 -18.48 -0.77
C LYS A 182 -15.73 -17.70 -2.08
N VAL A 183 -15.05 -16.57 -2.15
CA VAL A 183 -14.86 -15.88 -3.41
C VAL A 183 -13.83 -16.64 -4.24
N VAL A 184 -14.16 -16.96 -5.48
CA VAL A 184 -13.24 -17.67 -6.40
C VAL A 184 -12.57 -16.73 -7.38
N ALA A 185 -13.25 -15.66 -7.78
CA ALA A 185 -12.70 -14.63 -8.66
C ALA A 185 -13.60 -13.40 -8.66
N PHE A 186 -13.08 -12.28 -9.16
CA PHE A 186 -13.89 -11.09 -9.44
C PHE A 186 -13.41 -10.39 -10.71
N ARG A 187 -14.26 -9.53 -11.26
CA ARG A 187 -13.90 -8.57 -12.30
C ARG A 187 -14.46 -7.21 -11.91
N ARG A 188 -13.60 -6.21 -11.94
CA ARG A 188 -13.95 -4.81 -11.71
C ARG A 188 -13.66 -4.02 -12.98
N PHE A 189 -14.49 -3.05 -13.27
CA PHE A 189 -14.18 -2.04 -14.27
C PHE A 189 -14.53 -0.65 -13.74
N SER A 190 -13.84 0.34 -14.30
CA SER A 190 -14.11 1.76 -14.08
C SER A 190 -13.90 2.49 -15.40
N LEU A 191 -14.76 3.45 -15.68
CA LEU A 191 -14.60 4.37 -16.82
C LEU A 191 -13.68 5.55 -16.46
N SER A 192 -13.20 5.61 -15.23
CA SER A 192 -12.36 6.69 -14.68
C SER A 192 -10.91 6.27 -14.46
N ASP A 193 -10.59 4.99 -14.64
CA ASP A 193 -9.24 4.42 -14.51
C ASP A 193 -8.50 4.47 -15.85
#